data_64d8fbbc513f58f5cc1f2cd3b50f0d4a
#
_entry.id   64d8fbbc513f58f5cc1f2cd3b50f0d4a
#
_cell.length_a   1.000
_cell.length_b   1.000
_cell.length_c   1.000
_cell.angle_alpha   90.00
_cell.angle_beta   90.00
_cell.angle_gamma   90.00
#
_symmetry.space_group_name_H-M   'P 1'
#
loop_
_entity.id
_entity.type
_entity.pdbx_description
1 polymer ?
#
loop_
_entity_poly.entity_id
_entity_poly.type
_entity_poly.pdbx_seq_one_letter_code
_entity_poly.pdbx_strand_id
1 'polypeptide(L)'
;MIEKEKLIEFFRFGIVGCIAIAIQYAVYLLLIDYMNETIANTIGYIVSFCCNFLLTTYFTFKVKPNKKRAGGFAFSHLLNWGIQSLLLNFFLWVGVDKAWAPWPMFAISAPINFLLVRFFVMTKGE
;
A
#
# COMPACT_ATOMS: atom_id res chain seq x y z
N MET A 1 16.89 -2.05 21.52
CA MET A 1 15.84 -1.07 21.77
C MET A 1 14.69 -1.29 20.83
N ILE A 2 13.50 -1.17 21.35
CA ILE A 2 12.29 -1.30 20.54
C ILE A 2 12.29 -0.29 19.41
N GLU A 3 12.71 0.92 19.72
CA GLU A 3 12.75 1.99 18.73
C GLU A 3 13.67 1.66 17.57
N LYS A 4 14.80 1.03 17.86
CA LYS A 4 15.75 0.67 16.81
C LYS A 4 15.15 -0.38 15.87
N GLU A 5 14.50 -1.40 16.44
CA GLU A 5 13.86 -2.42 15.61
C GLU A 5 12.72 -1.86 14.80
N LYS A 6 11.95 -0.94 15.39
CA LYS A 6 10.86 -0.30 14.67
C LYS A 6 11.39 0.56 13.53
N LEU A 7 12.52 1.24 13.76
CA LEU A 7 13.12 2.04 12.69
C LEU A 7 13.59 1.18 11.56
N ILE A 8 14.24 0.05 11.86
CA ILE A 8 14.71 -0.85 10.82
C ILE A 8 13.52 -1.39 10.02
N GLU A 9 12.46 -1.79 10.71
CA GLU A 9 11.24 -2.25 10.03
C GLU A 9 10.64 -1.16 9.18
N PHE A 10 10.65 0.07 9.67
CA PHE A 10 10.12 1.19 8.91
C PHE A 10 10.93 1.43 7.63
N PHE A 11 12.26 1.37 7.73
CA PHE A 11 13.10 1.51 6.54
C PHE A 11 12.85 0.40 5.53
N ARG A 12 12.75 -0.85 6.02
CA ARG A 12 12.47 -1.98 5.13
C ARG A 12 11.11 -1.85 4.48
N PHE A 13 10.12 -1.44 5.26
CA PHE A 13 8.79 -1.22 4.73
C PHE A 13 8.82 -0.10 3.68
N GLY A 14 9.62 0.95 3.94
CA GLY A 14 9.76 2.04 2.98
C GLY A 14 10.31 1.58 1.65
N ILE A 15 11.33 0.70 1.67
CA ILE A 15 11.91 0.18 0.44
C ILE A 15 10.87 -0.65 -0.31
N VAL A 16 10.21 -1.56 0.39
CA VAL A 16 9.18 -2.39 -0.22
C VAL A 16 8.03 -1.54 -0.72
N GLY A 17 7.66 -0.54 0.07
CA GLY A 17 6.58 0.37 -0.30
C GLY A 17 6.90 1.16 -1.56
N CYS A 18 8.15 1.61 -1.70
CA CYS A 18 8.55 2.31 -2.91
C CYS A 18 8.41 1.41 -4.14
N ILE A 19 8.83 0.15 -4.00
CA ILE A 19 8.69 -0.81 -5.11
C ILE A 19 7.22 -1.02 -5.43
N ALA A 20 6.39 -1.23 -4.41
CA ALA A 20 4.97 -1.47 -4.61
C ALA A 20 4.28 -0.27 -5.24
N ILE A 21 4.61 0.94 -4.77
CA ILE A 21 4.05 2.17 -5.31
C ILE A 21 4.47 2.35 -6.76
N ALA A 22 5.73 2.05 -7.08
CA ALA A 22 6.20 2.16 -8.45
C ALA A 22 5.41 1.23 -9.37
N ILE A 23 5.18 0.00 -8.93
CA ILE A 23 4.39 -0.96 -9.71
C ILE A 23 2.95 -0.47 -9.86
N GLN A 24 2.35 -0.06 -8.77
CA GLN A 24 0.96 0.41 -8.79
C GLN A 24 0.80 1.62 -9.69
N TYR A 25 1.69 2.57 -9.58
CA TYR A 25 1.61 3.79 -10.37
C TYR A 25 1.85 3.52 -11.85
N ALA A 26 2.81 2.63 -12.16
CA ALA A 26 3.05 2.28 -13.56
C ALA A 26 1.82 1.64 -14.18
N VAL A 27 1.17 0.70 -13.47
CA VAL A 27 -0.05 0.09 -13.97
C VAL A 27 -1.15 1.14 -14.12
N TYR A 28 -1.27 2.02 -13.13
CA TYR A 28 -2.26 3.09 -13.17
C TYR A 28 -2.10 3.94 -14.44
N LEU A 29 -0.87 4.39 -14.71
CA LEU A 29 -0.62 5.24 -15.87
C LEU A 29 -0.92 4.52 -17.19
N LEU A 30 -0.64 3.22 -17.24
CA LEU A 30 -0.91 2.45 -18.45
C LEU A 30 -2.41 2.33 -18.72
N LEU A 31 -3.24 2.38 -17.69
CA LEU A 31 -4.65 2.08 -17.81
C LEU A 31 -5.57 3.31 -17.80
N ILE A 32 -5.09 4.47 -17.34
CA ILE A 32 -6.00 5.62 -17.17
C ILE A 32 -6.55 6.16 -18.47
N ASP A 33 -5.93 5.87 -19.60
CA ASP A 33 -6.45 6.28 -20.89
C ASP A 33 -7.55 5.36 -21.40
N TYR A 34 -7.71 4.19 -20.75
CA TYR A 34 -8.65 3.18 -21.19
C TYR A 34 -9.80 2.94 -20.22
N MET A 35 -9.64 3.41 -18.97
CA MET A 35 -10.66 3.15 -17.97
C MET A 35 -10.64 4.23 -16.89
N ASN A 36 -11.62 4.16 -15.99
CA ASN A 36 -11.78 5.09 -14.90
C ASN A 36 -10.55 5.06 -13.97
N GLU A 37 -10.21 6.22 -13.40
CA GLU A 37 -9.03 6.34 -12.56
C GLU A 37 -9.08 5.41 -11.33
N THR A 38 -10.25 5.31 -10.70
CA THR A 38 -10.37 4.44 -9.54
C THR A 38 -10.18 2.97 -9.92
N ILE A 39 -10.73 2.56 -11.07
CA ILE A 39 -10.55 1.18 -11.54
C ILE A 39 -9.10 0.92 -11.89
N ALA A 40 -8.44 1.88 -12.57
CA ALA A 40 -7.02 1.74 -12.91
C ALA A 40 -6.17 1.61 -11.65
N ASN A 41 -6.43 2.44 -10.64
CA ASN A 41 -5.70 2.37 -9.38
C ASN A 41 -5.96 1.04 -8.67
N THR A 42 -7.19 0.54 -8.71
CA THR A 42 -7.54 -0.73 -8.07
C THR A 42 -6.80 -1.89 -8.71
N ILE A 43 -6.73 -1.90 -10.04
CA ILE A 43 -5.99 -2.97 -10.74
C ILE A 43 -4.52 -2.90 -10.38
N GLY A 44 -3.94 -1.69 -10.38
CA GLY A 44 -2.54 -1.52 -9.97
C GLY A 44 -2.30 -1.98 -8.55
N TYR A 45 -3.25 -1.68 -7.68
CA TYR A 45 -3.17 -2.10 -6.28
C TYR A 45 -3.14 -3.63 -6.17
N ILE A 46 -4.02 -4.30 -6.91
CA ILE A 46 -4.07 -5.77 -6.87
C ILE A 46 -2.77 -6.37 -7.40
N VAL A 47 -2.25 -5.82 -8.49
CA VAL A 47 -0.99 -6.32 -9.07
C VAL A 47 0.14 -6.21 -8.07
N SER A 48 0.24 -5.09 -7.36
CA SER A 48 1.32 -4.90 -6.41
C SER A 48 1.10 -5.63 -5.09
N PHE A 49 -0.15 -5.96 -4.78
CA PHE A 49 -0.53 -6.51 -3.48
C PHE A 49 0.19 -7.84 -3.18
N CYS A 50 0.17 -8.76 -4.15
CA CYS A 50 0.74 -10.08 -3.92
C CYS A 50 2.24 -10.00 -3.66
N CYS A 51 2.95 -9.21 -4.46
CA CYS A 51 4.39 -9.02 -4.26
C CYS A 51 4.65 -8.33 -2.92
N ASN A 52 3.83 -7.32 -2.62
CA ASN A 52 4.01 -6.55 -1.40
C ASN A 52 3.80 -7.42 -0.16
N PHE A 53 2.82 -8.33 -0.20
CA PHE A 53 2.59 -9.20 0.94
C PHE A 53 3.83 -10.06 1.23
N LEU A 54 4.37 -10.70 0.21
CA LEU A 54 5.53 -11.56 0.40
C LEU A 54 6.75 -10.77 0.86
N LEU A 55 7.00 -9.63 0.24
CA LEU A 55 8.14 -8.79 0.63
C LEU A 55 7.97 -8.26 2.04
N THR A 56 6.74 -7.86 2.40
CA THR A 56 6.50 -7.29 3.72
C THR A 56 6.71 -8.35 4.80
N THR A 57 6.19 -9.55 4.62
CA THR A 57 6.34 -10.57 5.65
C THR A 57 7.77 -11.07 5.74
N TYR A 58 8.41 -11.40 4.61
CA TYR A 58 9.74 -11.98 4.63
C TYR A 58 10.83 -10.93 4.86
N PHE A 59 10.72 -9.77 4.22
CA PHE A 59 11.80 -8.79 4.26
C PHE A 59 11.60 -7.77 5.37
N THR A 60 10.40 -7.20 5.48
CA THR A 60 10.18 -6.10 6.42
C THR A 60 10.08 -6.60 7.85
N PHE A 61 9.20 -7.53 8.11
CA PHE A 61 8.93 -7.99 9.47
C PHE A 61 9.60 -9.32 9.79
N LYS A 62 10.12 -10.01 8.78
CA LYS A 62 10.85 -11.28 8.96
C LYS A 62 10.03 -12.32 9.69
N VAL A 63 8.78 -12.47 9.27
CA VAL A 63 7.89 -13.48 9.80
C VAL A 63 7.43 -14.37 8.66
N LYS A 64 6.99 -15.59 9.00
CA LYS A 64 6.49 -16.50 7.99
C LYS A 64 5.05 -16.15 7.63
N PRO A 65 4.68 -16.20 6.36
CA PRO A 65 3.28 -16.00 6.01
C PRO A 65 2.43 -17.13 6.59
N ASN A 66 1.22 -16.82 7.00
CA ASN A 66 0.24 -17.81 7.39
C ASN A 66 -1.14 -17.21 7.15
N LYS A 67 -2.18 -18.02 7.37
CA LYS A 67 -3.53 -17.55 7.08
C LYS A 67 -3.91 -16.34 7.91
N LYS A 68 -3.49 -16.31 9.17
CA LYS A 68 -3.82 -15.21 10.05
C LYS A 68 -3.16 -13.91 9.60
N ARG A 69 -1.87 -14.00 9.24
CA ARG A 69 -1.16 -12.83 8.75
C ARG A 69 -1.68 -12.38 7.40
N ALA A 70 -2.00 -13.33 6.51
CA ALA A 70 -2.57 -12.98 5.23
C ALA A 70 -3.92 -12.28 5.39
N GLY A 71 -4.75 -12.78 6.30
CA GLY A 71 -6.03 -12.15 6.58
C GLY A 71 -5.89 -10.75 7.13
N GLY A 72 -4.96 -10.56 8.08
CA GLY A 72 -4.70 -9.25 8.64
C GLY A 72 -4.16 -8.28 7.61
N PHE A 73 -3.24 -8.77 6.77
CA PHE A 73 -2.66 -7.96 5.71
C PHE A 73 -3.74 -7.55 4.70
N ALA A 74 -4.57 -8.51 4.30
CA ALA A 74 -5.65 -8.22 3.35
C ALA A 74 -6.63 -7.21 3.93
N PHE A 75 -6.98 -7.36 5.21
CA PHE A 75 -7.92 -6.44 5.84
C PHE A 75 -7.33 -5.03 5.92
N SER A 76 -6.05 -4.91 6.31
CA SER A 76 -5.42 -3.60 6.38
C SER A 76 -5.36 -2.96 5.00
N HIS A 77 -5.12 -3.75 3.97
CA HIS A 77 -5.06 -3.20 2.61
C HIS A 77 -6.44 -2.87 2.07
N LEU A 78 -7.47 -3.59 2.50
CA LEU A 78 -8.82 -3.22 2.12
C LEU A 78 -9.16 -1.83 2.67
N LEU A 79 -8.79 -1.57 3.94
CA LEU A 79 -8.98 -0.25 4.54
C LEU A 79 -8.16 0.79 3.79
N ASN A 80 -6.91 0.45 3.47
CA ASN A 80 -6.04 1.39 2.77
C ASN A 80 -6.55 1.68 1.37
N TRP A 81 -7.09 0.68 0.68
CA TRP A 81 -7.68 0.90 -0.63
C TRP A 81 -8.83 1.89 -0.55
N GLY A 82 -9.69 1.75 0.46
CA GLY A 82 -10.77 2.70 0.66
C GLY A 82 -10.27 4.11 0.86
N ILE A 83 -9.24 4.26 1.71
CA ILE A 83 -8.62 5.56 1.97
C ILE A 83 -8.04 6.12 0.68
N GLN A 84 -7.31 5.31 -0.08
CA GLN A 84 -6.74 5.76 -1.34
C GLN A 84 -7.81 6.20 -2.32
N SER A 85 -8.90 5.44 -2.41
CA SER A 85 -9.97 5.79 -3.34
C SER A 85 -10.60 7.13 -2.99
N LEU A 86 -10.84 7.37 -1.71
CA LEU A 86 -11.38 8.64 -1.27
C LEU A 86 -10.42 9.79 -1.56
N LEU A 87 -9.13 9.59 -1.26
CA LEU A 87 -8.13 10.63 -1.49
C LEU A 87 -7.96 10.91 -2.98
N LEU A 88 -7.92 9.84 -3.79
CA LEU A 88 -7.76 10.01 -5.23
C LEU A 88 -8.90 10.84 -5.80
N ASN A 89 -10.13 10.49 -5.45
CA ASN A 89 -11.28 11.22 -5.94
C ASN A 89 -11.30 12.65 -5.43
N PHE A 90 -10.87 12.87 -4.19
CA PHE A 90 -10.78 14.20 -3.64
C PHE A 90 -9.80 15.07 -4.44
N PHE A 91 -8.61 14.55 -4.71
CA PHE A 91 -7.60 15.31 -5.43
C PHE A 91 -8.00 15.56 -6.88
N LEU A 92 -8.66 14.59 -7.50
CA LEU A 92 -9.21 14.82 -8.84
C LEU A 92 -10.28 15.90 -8.82
N TRP A 93 -11.11 15.89 -7.78
CA TRP A 93 -12.18 16.87 -7.65
C TRP A 93 -11.65 18.29 -7.49
N VAL A 94 -10.55 18.48 -6.73
CA VAL A 94 -9.97 19.81 -6.56
C VAL A 94 -9.15 20.26 -7.76
N GLY A 95 -8.99 19.41 -8.77
CA GLY A 95 -8.37 19.82 -10.01
C GLY A 95 -6.97 19.29 -10.28
N VAL A 96 -6.48 18.37 -9.47
CA VAL A 96 -5.18 17.75 -9.74
C VAL A 96 -5.30 16.86 -10.97
N ASP A 97 -4.34 16.99 -11.89
CA ASP A 97 -4.33 16.17 -13.09
C ASP A 97 -4.29 14.69 -12.75
N LYS A 98 -5.01 13.88 -13.53
CA LYS A 98 -5.15 12.46 -13.21
C LYS A 98 -3.82 11.72 -13.17
N ALA A 99 -2.83 12.15 -13.94
CA ALA A 99 -1.51 11.51 -13.92
C ALA A 99 -0.76 11.81 -12.63
N TRP A 100 -1.06 12.92 -11.95
CA TRP A 100 -0.34 13.36 -10.77
C TRP A 100 -1.11 13.16 -9.47
N ALA A 101 -2.42 12.91 -9.54
CA ALA A 101 -3.24 12.78 -8.34
C ALA A 101 -2.77 11.67 -7.39
N PRO A 102 -2.21 10.53 -7.87
CA PRO A 102 -1.73 9.51 -6.93
C PRO A 102 -0.59 9.96 -6.02
N TRP A 103 0.20 10.96 -6.40
CA TRP A 103 1.33 11.38 -5.57
C TRP A 103 0.90 11.87 -4.19
N PRO A 104 0.01 12.88 -4.07
CA PRO A 104 -0.45 13.26 -2.73
C PRO A 104 -1.27 12.15 -2.07
N MET A 105 -1.97 11.34 -2.85
CA MET A 105 -2.69 10.19 -2.31
C MET A 105 -1.71 9.27 -1.58
N PHE A 106 -0.59 8.91 -2.21
CA PHE A 106 0.40 8.04 -1.60
C PHE A 106 1.06 8.71 -0.40
N ALA A 107 1.34 10.00 -0.49
CA ALA A 107 2.00 10.72 0.60
C ALA A 107 1.19 10.64 1.89
N ILE A 108 -0.14 10.65 1.77
CA ILE A 108 -1.02 10.58 2.93
C ILE A 108 -1.26 9.12 3.34
N SER A 109 -1.49 8.24 2.37
CA SER A 109 -1.91 6.87 2.68
C SER A 109 -0.76 5.97 3.12
N ALA A 110 0.48 6.22 2.66
CA ALA A 110 1.58 5.30 2.95
C ALA A 110 1.89 5.18 4.44
N PRO A 111 2.00 6.27 5.22
CA PRO A 111 2.21 6.13 6.66
C PRO A 111 1.06 5.41 7.35
N ILE A 112 -0.17 5.69 6.92
CA ILE A 112 -1.34 5.01 7.48
C ILE A 112 -1.28 3.53 7.17
N ASN A 113 -0.91 3.19 5.93
CA ASN A 113 -0.79 1.79 5.53
C ASN A 113 0.25 1.05 6.36
N PHE A 114 1.40 1.68 6.60
CA PHE A 114 2.44 1.05 7.42
C PHE A 114 1.89 0.69 8.80
N LEU A 115 1.22 1.64 9.43
CA LEU A 115 0.68 1.41 10.77
C LEU A 115 -0.39 0.31 10.76
N LEU A 116 -1.26 0.31 9.75
CA LEU A 116 -2.30 -0.70 9.66
C LEU A 116 -1.70 -2.09 9.43
N VAL A 117 -0.76 -2.20 8.49
CA VAL A 117 -0.15 -3.48 8.18
C VAL A 117 0.60 -4.00 9.40
N ARG A 118 1.39 -3.15 10.05
CA ARG A 118 2.14 -3.59 11.20
C ARG A 118 1.21 -4.07 12.31
N PHE A 119 0.14 -3.34 12.56
CA PHE A 119 -0.81 -3.72 13.59
C PHE A 119 -1.43 -5.10 13.30
N PHE A 120 -1.95 -5.28 12.07
CA PHE A 120 -2.66 -6.51 11.76
C PHE A 120 -1.74 -7.68 11.50
N VAL A 121 -0.56 -7.45 10.93
CA VAL A 121 0.37 -8.54 10.64
C VAL A 121 1.13 -8.96 11.88
N MET A 122 1.71 -8.00 12.60
CA MET A 122 2.57 -8.34 13.72
C MET A 122 1.77 -8.70 14.97
N THR A 123 0.72 -7.95 15.26
CA THR A 123 -0.05 -8.16 16.48
C THR A 123 -0.94 -9.39 16.38
N LYS A 124 -1.68 -9.48 15.31
CA LYS A 124 -2.65 -10.56 15.16
C LYS A 124 -2.02 -11.86 14.69
N GLY A 125 -0.89 -11.77 14.04
CA GLY A 125 -0.20 -12.95 13.51
C GLY A 125 0.53 -13.75 14.56
N GLU A 126 0.69 -13.19 15.73
CA GLU A 126 1.32 -13.91 16.85
C GLU A 126 0.30 -14.76 17.59
#